data_b8d59ded854fde95a72b63f49fd2dfe5
#
_entry.id   b8d59ded854fde95a72b63f49fd2dfe5
#
_cell.length_a   1.000
_cell.length_b   1.000
_cell.length_c   1.000
_cell.angle_alpha   90.00
_cell.angle_beta   90.00
_cell.angle_gamma   90.00
#
_symmetry.space_group_name_H-M   'P 1'
#
loop_
_entity.id
_entity.type
_entity.pdbx_description
1 polymer ?
#
loop_
_entity_poly.entity_id
_entity_poly.type
_entity_poly.pdbx_seq_one_letter_code
_entity_poly.pdbx_strand_id
1 'polypeptide(L)'
;IPGEFGIVDAPIGRKEGSIIEWTVRKDGRPARTEYTVLRHGDNYTVLKLHLLTGRTHQIRVHARYMGTPLLGDDLYGGNHDLISRQALHAHTVPLTHPETGEAMKFTAPVPADMEPFMNEGKNMHIETKSGVSFLTFDVFKNENLIAAVSTKNGGVSTGAYHSLNMGFSTDDAPEKVRENRKRFFDVLGIVPERLV
;
A
#
# COMPACT_ATOMS: atom_id res chain seq x y z
N ILE A 1 12.60 -6.21 3.52
CA ILE A 1 13.58 -5.18 3.11
C ILE A 1 14.08 -4.48 4.36
N PRO A 2 15.39 -4.29 4.52
CA PRO A 2 15.95 -3.64 5.70
C PRO A 2 15.71 -2.12 5.66
N GLY A 3 14.98 -1.59 6.66
CA GLY A 3 14.76 -0.15 6.85
C GLY A 3 13.82 0.50 5.85
N GLU A 4 13.42 1.73 6.15
CA GLU A 4 12.48 2.52 5.33
C GLU A 4 13.14 3.15 4.09
N PHE A 5 14.45 3.24 4.07
CA PHE A 5 15.24 3.69 2.92
C PHE A 5 16.63 3.07 2.94
N GLY A 6 17.28 3.02 1.79
CA GLY A 6 18.63 2.51 1.68
C GLY A 6 19.18 2.59 0.26
N ILE A 7 20.40 2.08 0.12
CA ILE A 7 21.12 2.00 -1.15
C ILE A 7 21.60 0.56 -1.35
N VAL A 8 21.32 -0.01 -2.51
CA VAL A 8 21.95 -1.23 -3.00
C VAL A 8 23.13 -0.82 -3.87
N ASP A 9 24.34 -0.99 -3.35
CA ASP A 9 25.59 -0.75 -4.10
C ASP A 9 26.25 -2.10 -4.37
N ALA A 10 25.91 -2.70 -5.50
CA ALA A 10 26.32 -4.06 -5.83
C ALA A 10 26.57 -4.20 -7.34
N PRO A 11 27.81 -4.48 -7.76
CA PRO A 11 28.19 -4.55 -9.17
C PRO A 11 27.44 -5.67 -9.88
N ILE A 12 27.02 -5.40 -11.13
CA ILE A 12 26.23 -6.33 -11.95
C ILE A 12 27.02 -6.78 -13.18
N GLY A 13 27.03 -8.08 -13.39
CA GLY A 13 27.60 -8.72 -14.58
C GLY A 13 26.71 -9.82 -15.09
N ARG A 14 27.02 -10.34 -16.27
CA ARG A 14 26.28 -11.48 -16.83
C ARG A 14 26.48 -12.71 -15.95
N LYS A 15 25.42 -13.45 -15.71
CA LYS A 15 25.47 -14.72 -15.00
C LYS A 15 26.20 -15.75 -15.86
N GLU A 16 27.14 -16.44 -15.26
CA GLU A 16 27.91 -17.50 -15.97
C GLU A 16 26.96 -18.58 -16.48
N GLY A 17 27.19 -19.03 -17.71
CA GLY A 17 26.34 -20.02 -18.37
C GLY A 17 24.97 -19.51 -18.84
N SER A 18 24.63 -18.24 -18.64
CA SER A 18 23.36 -17.67 -19.11
C SER A 18 23.54 -16.58 -20.16
N ILE A 19 22.72 -16.64 -21.19
CA ILE A 19 22.66 -15.60 -22.23
C ILE A 19 21.68 -14.47 -21.92
N ILE A 20 20.79 -14.66 -20.91
CA ILE A 20 19.72 -13.70 -20.57
C ILE A 20 19.82 -13.18 -19.14
N GLU A 21 20.35 -13.94 -18.19
CA GLU A 21 20.40 -13.57 -16.79
C GLU A 21 21.62 -12.70 -16.45
N TRP A 22 21.40 -11.79 -15.54
CA TRP A 22 22.43 -10.96 -14.89
C TRP A 22 22.45 -11.26 -13.39
N THR A 23 23.54 -10.99 -12.75
CA THR A 23 23.72 -11.25 -11.32
C THR A 23 24.68 -10.25 -10.69
N VAL A 24 24.60 -10.10 -9.38
CA VAL A 24 25.63 -9.40 -8.62
C VAL A 24 26.91 -10.23 -8.62
N ARG A 25 28.00 -9.62 -9.05
CA ARG A 25 29.34 -10.26 -9.06
C ARG A 25 30.44 -9.20 -8.91
N LYS A 26 31.52 -9.55 -8.24
CA LYS A 26 32.61 -8.64 -7.88
C LYS A 26 33.30 -7.99 -9.08
N ASP A 27 33.40 -8.70 -10.19
CA ASP A 27 33.98 -8.23 -11.46
C ASP A 27 32.93 -7.62 -12.40
N GLY A 28 31.71 -7.39 -11.90
CA GLY A 28 30.65 -6.72 -12.62
C GLY A 28 30.87 -5.21 -12.77
N ARG A 29 30.01 -4.56 -13.56
CA ARG A 29 30.01 -3.10 -13.70
C ARG A 29 29.36 -2.46 -12.46
N PRO A 30 29.90 -1.38 -11.93
CA PRO A 30 29.30 -0.68 -10.78
C PRO A 30 27.81 -0.39 -11.04
N ALA A 31 26.99 -0.71 -10.03
CA ALA A 31 25.54 -0.51 -10.10
C ALA A 31 25.02 -0.07 -8.73
N ARG A 32 24.24 1.02 -8.70
CA ARG A 32 23.70 1.63 -7.48
C ARG A 32 22.24 1.98 -7.67
N THR A 33 21.42 1.52 -6.72
CA THR A 33 19.98 1.77 -6.68
C THR A 33 19.60 2.25 -5.29
N GLU A 34 19.04 3.44 -5.19
CA GLU A 34 18.40 3.93 -3.96
C GLU A 34 16.98 3.43 -3.88
N TYR A 35 16.52 3.11 -2.68
CA TYR A 35 15.11 2.78 -2.44
C TYR A 35 14.56 3.54 -1.24
N THR A 36 13.28 3.85 -1.33
CA THR A 36 12.45 4.33 -0.22
C THR A 36 11.21 3.47 -0.17
N VAL A 37 10.88 2.95 1.01
CA VAL A 37 9.64 2.23 1.24
C VAL A 37 8.50 3.22 1.18
N LEU A 38 7.55 2.98 0.29
CA LEU A 38 6.31 3.74 0.22
C LEU A 38 5.25 3.08 1.10
N ARG A 39 5.32 1.75 1.22
CA ARG A 39 4.31 0.98 1.91
C ARG A 39 4.70 -0.49 2.11
N HIS A 40 4.22 -1.08 3.21
CA HIS A 40 4.20 -2.51 3.45
C HIS A 40 2.79 -3.06 3.23
N GLY A 41 2.66 -4.11 2.43
CA GLY A 41 1.48 -4.99 2.37
C GLY A 41 1.77 -6.30 3.11
N ASP A 42 0.81 -7.22 3.13
CA ASP A 42 0.94 -8.48 3.87
C ASP A 42 2.12 -9.34 3.39
N ASN A 43 2.29 -9.48 2.07
CA ASN A 43 3.31 -10.33 1.46
C ASN A 43 4.19 -9.58 0.45
N TYR A 44 4.18 -8.25 0.46
CA TYR A 44 4.98 -7.43 -0.45
C TYR A 44 5.33 -6.08 0.19
N THR A 45 6.25 -5.38 -0.46
CA THR A 45 6.61 -3.99 -0.10
C THR A 45 6.65 -3.16 -1.37
N VAL A 46 5.98 -2.01 -1.35
CA VAL A 46 6.03 -1.02 -2.44
C VAL A 46 7.21 -0.10 -2.22
N LEU A 47 8.07 -0.02 -3.21
CA LEU A 47 9.27 0.81 -3.18
C LEU A 47 9.21 1.91 -4.24
N LYS A 48 9.66 3.09 -3.88
CA LYS A 48 10.15 4.10 -4.83
C LYS A 48 11.64 3.87 -5.02
N LEU A 49 12.04 3.70 -6.27
CA LEU A 49 13.43 3.46 -6.64
C LEU A 49 14.00 4.65 -7.40
N HIS A 50 15.25 4.97 -7.11
CA HIS A 50 16.03 5.96 -7.83
C HIS A 50 17.32 5.33 -8.32
N LEU A 51 17.49 5.33 -9.65
CA LEU A 51 18.65 4.73 -10.29
C LEU A 51 19.78 5.73 -10.40
N LEU A 52 20.90 5.50 -9.69
CA LEU A 52 22.15 6.26 -9.84
C LEU A 52 22.98 5.74 -11.00
N THR A 53 22.69 4.53 -11.47
CA THR A 53 23.29 3.88 -12.65
C THR A 53 22.19 3.13 -13.41
N GLY A 54 22.42 2.84 -14.71
CA GLY A 54 21.47 2.09 -15.55
C GLY A 54 22.13 0.84 -16.14
N ARG A 55 22.16 -0.28 -15.42
CA ARG A 55 22.64 -1.58 -15.92
C ARG A 55 21.47 -2.45 -16.36
N THR A 56 21.73 -3.36 -17.28
CA THR A 56 20.71 -4.32 -17.73
C THR A 56 20.11 -5.04 -16.53
N HIS A 57 18.80 -5.06 -16.45
CA HIS A 57 18.01 -5.67 -15.36
C HIS A 57 18.38 -5.16 -13.96
N GLN A 58 18.98 -4.00 -13.81
CA GLN A 58 19.57 -3.54 -12.55
C GLN A 58 18.61 -3.67 -11.37
N ILE A 59 17.39 -3.13 -11.46
CA ILE A 59 16.41 -3.21 -10.39
C ILE A 59 16.05 -4.67 -10.06
N ARG A 60 15.81 -5.48 -11.08
CA ARG A 60 15.44 -6.89 -10.96
C ARG A 60 16.54 -7.71 -10.25
N VAL A 61 17.79 -7.48 -10.65
CA VAL A 61 18.98 -8.12 -10.06
C VAL A 61 19.19 -7.67 -8.63
N HIS A 62 19.07 -6.38 -8.34
CA HIS A 62 19.23 -5.85 -6.99
C HIS A 62 18.11 -6.34 -6.05
N ALA A 63 16.86 -6.41 -6.52
CA ALA A 63 15.75 -6.96 -5.75
C ALA A 63 16.00 -8.45 -5.39
N ARG A 64 16.43 -9.26 -6.35
CA ARG A 64 16.84 -10.64 -6.09
C ARG A 64 18.02 -10.73 -5.12
N TYR A 65 19.02 -9.87 -5.28
CA TYR A 65 20.19 -9.84 -4.39
C TYR A 65 19.82 -9.52 -2.94
N MET A 66 18.82 -8.68 -2.72
CA MET A 66 18.26 -8.42 -1.39
C MET A 66 17.40 -9.56 -0.84
N GLY A 67 17.18 -10.64 -1.59
CA GLY A 67 16.30 -11.74 -1.20
C GLY A 67 14.80 -11.46 -1.37
N THR A 68 14.47 -10.36 -2.04
CA THR A 68 13.08 -9.90 -2.27
C THR A 68 12.86 -9.60 -3.76
N PRO A 69 12.83 -10.64 -4.64
CA PRO A 69 12.61 -10.44 -6.07
C PRO A 69 11.30 -9.70 -6.34
N LEU A 70 11.22 -8.99 -7.46
CA LEU A 70 9.98 -8.29 -7.85
C LEU A 70 8.85 -9.32 -8.04
N LEU A 71 7.66 -8.98 -7.58
CA LEU A 71 6.47 -9.79 -7.90
C LEU A 71 6.32 -9.93 -9.41
N GLY A 72 5.93 -11.11 -9.88
CA GLY A 72 5.74 -11.41 -11.28
C GLY A 72 7.03 -11.45 -12.13
N ASP A 73 8.19 -11.56 -11.52
CA ASP A 73 9.47 -11.64 -12.24
C ASP A 73 9.94 -13.09 -12.42
N ASP A 74 9.52 -13.74 -13.50
CA ASP A 74 9.86 -15.13 -13.84
C ASP A 74 11.36 -15.40 -13.82
N LEU A 75 12.13 -14.49 -14.41
CA LEU A 75 13.55 -14.71 -14.62
C LEU A 75 14.35 -14.68 -13.31
N TYR A 76 13.87 -13.89 -12.34
CA TYR A 76 14.56 -13.71 -11.06
C TYR A 76 13.83 -14.29 -9.86
N GLY A 77 12.74 -15.08 -10.09
CA GLY A 77 12.06 -15.88 -9.07
C GLY A 77 11.01 -15.09 -8.28
N GLY A 78 10.36 -14.13 -8.92
CA GLY A 78 9.21 -13.41 -8.36
C GLY A 78 7.95 -14.29 -8.32
N ASN A 79 7.13 -14.10 -7.30
CA ASN A 79 5.84 -14.77 -7.15
C ASN A 79 4.80 -14.12 -8.08
N HIS A 80 3.95 -14.93 -8.71
CA HIS A 80 2.90 -14.54 -9.66
C HIS A 80 1.49 -14.47 -9.07
N ASP A 81 1.32 -14.74 -7.78
CA ASP A 81 -0.01 -14.83 -7.17
C ASP A 81 -0.82 -13.53 -7.27
N LEU A 82 -0.13 -12.39 -7.34
CA LEU A 82 -0.76 -11.08 -7.30
C LEU A 82 -0.68 -10.31 -8.63
N ILE A 83 0.29 -10.61 -9.49
CA ILE A 83 0.50 -9.93 -10.76
C ILE A 83 1.24 -10.84 -11.75
N SER A 84 0.83 -10.81 -13.04
CA SER A 84 1.33 -11.72 -14.08
C SER A 84 2.60 -11.27 -14.79
N ARG A 85 3.07 -10.05 -14.55
CA ARG A 85 4.32 -9.48 -15.08
C ARG A 85 5.14 -8.90 -13.95
N GLN A 86 6.41 -8.60 -14.20
CA GLN A 86 7.20 -7.93 -13.17
C GLN A 86 6.53 -6.63 -12.73
N ALA A 87 6.28 -6.51 -11.40
CA ALA A 87 5.71 -5.34 -10.75
C ALA A 87 6.73 -4.19 -10.76
N LEU A 88 6.98 -3.66 -11.94
CA LEU A 88 7.93 -2.58 -12.18
C LEU A 88 7.33 -1.56 -13.14
N HIS A 89 7.44 -0.27 -12.78
CA HIS A 89 6.92 0.85 -13.56
C HIS A 89 7.87 2.04 -13.52
N ALA A 90 8.18 2.58 -14.71
CA ALA A 90 8.94 3.82 -14.85
C ALA A 90 7.99 5.02 -14.68
N HIS A 91 7.74 5.42 -13.44
CA HIS A 91 6.77 6.46 -13.12
C HIS A 91 7.24 7.86 -13.56
N THR A 92 8.52 8.18 -13.37
CA THR A 92 9.03 9.52 -13.65
C THR A 92 10.40 9.44 -14.34
N VAL A 93 10.54 10.16 -15.44
CA VAL A 93 11.80 10.28 -16.18
C VAL A 93 12.15 11.77 -16.33
N PRO A 94 13.17 12.26 -15.63
CA PRO A 94 13.77 13.55 -15.90
C PRO A 94 14.75 13.41 -17.08
N LEU A 95 14.77 14.37 -17.97
CA LEU A 95 15.74 14.46 -19.05
C LEU A 95 16.01 15.91 -19.43
N THR A 96 17.13 16.16 -20.10
CA THR A 96 17.42 17.46 -20.68
C THR A 96 17.09 17.41 -22.16
N HIS A 97 16.37 18.41 -22.67
CA HIS A 97 16.05 18.50 -24.11
C HIS A 97 17.35 18.61 -24.91
N PRO A 98 17.57 17.75 -25.91
CA PRO A 98 18.87 17.66 -26.58
C PRO A 98 19.25 18.91 -27.36
N GLU A 99 18.28 19.68 -27.85
CA GLU A 99 18.53 20.90 -28.65
C GLU A 99 18.48 22.18 -27.80
N THR A 100 17.46 22.28 -26.88
CA THR A 100 17.27 23.53 -26.15
C THR A 100 18.01 23.57 -24.81
N GLY A 101 18.44 22.42 -24.28
CA GLY A 101 19.06 22.31 -22.96
C GLY A 101 18.09 22.45 -21.80
N GLU A 102 16.78 22.56 -22.03
CA GLU A 102 15.78 22.68 -20.98
C GLU A 102 15.61 21.38 -20.20
N ALA A 103 15.48 21.51 -18.89
CA ALA A 103 15.14 20.38 -18.03
C ALA A 103 13.66 20.01 -18.20
N MET A 104 13.41 18.76 -18.58
CA MET A 104 12.07 18.20 -18.78
C MET A 104 11.81 17.07 -17.79
N LYS A 105 10.56 16.89 -17.43
CA LYS A 105 10.13 15.80 -16.57
C LYS A 105 8.85 15.18 -17.12
N PHE A 106 8.90 13.89 -17.39
CA PHE A 106 7.74 13.11 -17.82
C PHE A 106 7.28 12.22 -16.69
N THR A 107 5.96 12.14 -16.48
CA THR A 107 5.35 11.30 -15.47
C THR A 107 4.26 10.46 -16.12
N ALA A 108 4.32 9.15 -15.95
CA ALA A 108 3.31 8.20 -16.38
C ALA A 108 2.43 7.79 -15.18
N PRO A 109 1.11 7.65 -15.35
CA PRO A 109 0.25 7.15 -14.28
C PRO A 109 0.65 5.73 -13.88
N VAL A 110 0.33 5.35 -12.65
CA VAL A 110 0.50 3.96 -12.20
C VAL A 110 -0.41 3.07 -13.05
N PRO A 111 0.10 1.95 -13.60
CA PRO A 111 -0.73 1.01 -14.36
C PRO A 111 -1.84 0.41 -13.50
N ALA A 112 -3.00 0.13 -14.12
CA ALA A 112 -4.18 -0.37 -13.41
C ALA A 112 -3.93 -1.68 -12.64
N ASP A 113 -3.06 -2.56 -13.14
CA ASP A 113 -2.66 -3.79 -12.48
C ASP A 113 -1.73 -3.58 -11.27
N MET A 114 -1.15 -2.39 -11.13
CA MET A 114 -0.34 -1.99 -9.97
C MET A 114 -1.09 -1.08 -8.99
N GLU A 115 -2.21 -0.47 -9.38
CA GLU A 115 -3.00 0.39 -8.50
C GLU A 115 -3.43 -0.28 -7.18
N PRO A 116 -3.84 -1.57 -7.15
CA PRO A 116 -4.17 -2.24 -5.89
C PRO A 116 -3.05 -2.17 -4.86
N PHE A 117 -1.78 -2.36 -5.30
CA PHE A 117 -0.63 -2.28 -4.40
C PHE A 117 -0.39 -0.88 -3.85
N MET A 118 -0.74 0.16 -4.61
CA MET A 118 -0.61 1.55 -4.20
C MET A 118 -1.77 1.99 -3.28
N ASN A 119 -2.93 1.39 -3.45
CA ASN A 119 -4.20 1.80 -2.82
C ASN A 119 -4.63 0.94 -1.63
N GLU A 120 -3.94 -0.17 -1.32
CA GLU A 120 -4.24 -1.02 -0.17
C GLU A 120 -4.05 -0.34 1.21
N GLY A 121 -3.82 0.96 1.28
CA GLY A 121 -3.97 1.81 2.47
C GLY A 121 -5.39 2.32 2.66
N LYS A 122 -6.31 1.99 1.75
CA LYS A 122 -7.75 2.17 1.91
C LYS A 122 -8.42 0.93 2.51
N ASN A 123 -7.65 0.10 3.24
CA ASN A 123 -8.22 -1.06 3.89
C ASN A 123 -9.24 -0.59 4.92
N MET A 124 -10.42 -1.12 4.73
CA MET A 124 -11.49 -1.06 5.68
C MET A 124 -11.27 -2.19 6.69
N HIS A 125 -11.12 -1.83 7.95
CA HIS A 125 -10.94 -2.79 9.02
C HIS A 125 -12.22 -2.89 9.84
N ILE A 126 -12.57 -4.11 10.26
CA ILE A 126 -13.60 -4.30 11.26
C ILE A 126 -12.91 -4.28 12.62
N GLU A 127 -13.21 -3.27 13.41
CA GLU A 127 -12.82 -3.19 14.81
C GLU A 127 -14.00 -3.56 15.70
N THR A 128 -13.72 -4.21 16.83
CA THR A 128 -14.74 -4.48 17.86
C THR A 128 -14.23 -3.98 19.18
N LYS A 129 -14.93 -3.02 19.77
CA LYS A 129 -14.65 -2.45 21.10
C LYS A 129 -15.92 -2.51 21.93
N SER A 130 -15.82 -3.00 23.17
CA SER A 130 -16.96 -3.14 24.09
C SER A 130 -18.20 -3.81 23.46
N GLY A 131 -17.96 -4.81 22.57
CA GLY A 131 -19.02 -5.54 21.88
C GLY A 131 -19.64 -4.84 20.67
N VAL A 132 -19.28 -3.59 20.38
CA VAL A 132 -19.72 -2.86 19.18
C VAL A 132 -18.71 -3.04 18.07
N SER A 133 -19.16 -3.51 16.90
CA SER A 133 -18.31 -3.67 15.71
C SER A 133 -18.54 -2.53 14.72
N PHE A 134 -17.47 -1.97 14.22
CA PHE A 134 -17.49 -0.88 13.26
C PHE A 134 -16.34 -0.99 12.25
N LEU A 135 -16.50 -0.31 11.14
CA LEU A 135 -15.51 -0.25 10.08
C LEU A 135 -14.67 1.02 10.24
N THR A 136 -13.36 0.89 10.17
CA THR A 136 -12.41 2.00 10.11
C THR A 136 -11.63 1.96 8.80
N PHE A 137 -10.98 3.08 8.46
CA PHE A 137 -10.29 3.24 7.18
C PHE A 137 -8.88 3.77 7.42
N ASP A 138 -7.87 3.05 6.96
CA ASP A 138 -6.46 3.42 7.12
C ASP A 138 -6.11 4.78 6.50
N VAL A 139 -6.82 5.18 5.45
CA VAL A 139 -6.62 6.46 4.76
C VAL A 139 -6.75 7.67 5.69
N PHE A 140 -7.44 7.51 6.83
CA PHE A 140 -7.68 8.59 7.80
C PHE A 140 -6.85 8.46 9.09
N LYS A 141 -6.03 7.39 9.24
CA LYS A 141 -5.27 7.14 10.49
C LYS A 141 -4.27 8.23 10.86
N ASN A 142 -3.79 9.00 9.89
CA ASN A 142 -2.79 10.05 10.09
C ASN A 142 -3.40 11.46 10.12
N GLU A 143 -4.70 11.57 10.12
CA GLU A 143 -5.42 12.82 10.16
C GLU A 143 -6.13 12.98 11.52
N ASN A 144 -6.32 14.23 12.00
CA ASN A 144 -7.14 14.50 13.18
C ASN A 144 -8.64 14.27 12.87
N LEU A 145 -8.94 13.16 12.20
CA LEU A 145 -10.26 12.80 11.71
C LEU A 145 -10.59 11.37 12.13
N ILE A 146 -11.75 11.17 12.73
CA ILE A 146 -12.31 9.85 12.99
C ILE A 146 -13.29 9.52 11.87
N ALA A 147 -12.94 8.56 11.02
CA ALA A 147 -13.84 8.01 10.01
C ALA A 147 -14.20 6.57 10.38
N ALA A 148 -15.45 6.35 10.75
CA ALA A 148 -15.96 5.04 11.10
C ALA A 148 -17.39 4.85 10.59
N VAL A 149 -17.71 3.61 10.21
CA VAL A 149 -19.08 3.22 9.83
C VAL A 149 -19.55 2.13 10.77
N SER A 150 -20.70 2.34 11.42
CA SER A 150 -21.31 1.33 12.30
C SER A 150 -21.69 0.08 11.49
N THR A 151 -21.45 -1.09 12.08
CA THR A 151 -22.08 -2.33 11.62
C THR A 151 -23.41 -2.54 12.38
N LYS A 152 -24.13 -3.58 12.04
CA LYS A 152 -25.35 -3.94 12.80
C LYS A 152 -25.08 -4.56 14.18
N ASN A 153 -23.85 -4.88 14.54
CA ASN A 153 -23.50 -5.66 15.73
C ASN A 153 -23.19 -4.77 16.93
N GLY A 154 -23.63 -5.23 18.13
CA GLY A 154 -23.27 -4.60 19.41
C GLY A 154 -24.31 -3.63 19.97
N GLY A 155 -25.51 -3.58 19.40
CA GLY A 155 -26.60 -2.76 19.89
C GLY A 155 -27.60 -3.51 20.78
N VAL A 156 -28.65 -2.78 21.20
CA VAL A 156 -29.74 -3.26 22.08
C VAL A 156 -31.06 -3.45 21.36
N SER A 157 -31.16 -3.10 20.08
CA SER A 157 -32.38 -3.28 19.29
C SER A 157 -32.66 -4.75 19.01
N THR A 158 -33.92 -5.13 18.89
CA THR A 158 -34.40 -6.50 18.72
C THR A 158 -35.30 -6.65 17.50
N GLY A 159 -35.62 -7.87 17.12
CA GLY A 159 -36.51 -8.14 15.98
C GLY A 159 -35.93 -7.68 14.65
N ALA A 160 -36.72 -7.00 13.84
CA ALA A 160 -36.34 -6.52 12.52
C ALA A 160 -35.16 -5.52 12.54
N TYR A 161 -34.94 -4.86 13.68
CA TYR A 161 -33.87 -3.83 13.87
C TYR A 161 -32.65 -4.34 14.63
N HIS A 162 -32.53 -5.65 14.82
CA HIS A 162 -31.41 -6.27 15.51
C HIS A 162 -30.07 -5.97 14.79
N SER A 163 -29.03 -5.46 15.46
CA SER A 163 -28.93 -5.09 16.86
C SER A 163 -28.54 -3.61 17.02
N LEU A 164 -27.65 -3.03 16.23
CA LEU A 164 -27.14 -1.65 16.32
C LEU A 164 -27.92 -0.73 15.34
N ASN A 165 -29.23 -0.58 15.53
CA ASN A 165 -30.02 0.38 14.75
C ASN A 165 -29.69 1.82 15.19
N MET A 166 -29.23 2.65 14.27
CA MET A 166 -28.82 4.03 14.49
C MET A 166 -29.85 5.07 13.98
N GLY A 167 -30.88 4.60 13.28
CA GLY A 167 -31.82 5.44 12.56
C GLY A 167 -33.07 5.79 13.38
N PHE A 168 -33.36 7.07 13.58
CA PHE A 168 -34.61 7.54 14.19
C PHE A 168 -35.83 7.51 13.25
N SER A 169 -35.60 7.30 11.97
CA SER A 169 -36.66 7.17 10.95
C SER A 169 -37.24 5.75 10.81
N THR A 170 -36.93 4.89 11.76
CA THR A 170 -37.42 3.51 11.84
C THR A 170 -38.50 3.39 12.92
N ASP A 171 -39.30 2.31 12.88
CA ASP A 171 -40.29 2.01 13.91
C ASP A 171 -39.68 1.36 15.18
N ASP A 172 -38.36 1.42 15.36
CA ASP A 172 -37.71 0.96 16.56
C ASP A 172 -37.94 1.93 17.75
N ALA A 173 -37.88 1.42 18.96
CA ALA A 173 -38.05 2.25 20.14
C ALA A 173 -36.95 3.34 20.22
N PRO A 174 -37.32 4.63 20.30
CA PRO A 174 -36.34 5.74 20.29
C PRO A 174 -35.29 5.63 21.38
N GLU A 175 -35.59 5.03 22.52
CA GLU A 175 -34.67 4.78 23.63
C GLU A 175 -33.56 3.82 23.20
N LYS A 176 -33.91 2.75 22.46
CA LYS A 176 -32.93 1.79 21.91
C LYS A 176 -32.01 2.43 20.88
N VAL A 177 -32.57 3.27 20.01
CA VAL A 177 -31.79 4.02 19.01
C VAL A 177 -30.81 4.99 19.70
N ARG A 178 -31.24 5.69 20.75
CA ARG A 178 -30.36 6.58 21.55
C ARG A 178 -29.24 5.79 22.23
N GLU A 179 -29.55 4.64 22.84
CA GLU A 179 -28.56 3.78 23.47
C GLU A 179 -27.57 3.21 22.45
N ASN A 180 -28.02 2.80 21.27
CA ASN A 180 -27.16 2.32 20.20
C ASN A 180 -26.19 3.42 19.72
N ARG A 181 -26.69 4.64 19.52
CA ARG A 181 -25.85 5.79 19.14
C ARG A 181 -24.82 6.10 20.21
N LYS A 182 -25.24 6.10 21.48
CA LYS A 182 -24.33 6.30 22.60
C LYS A 182 -23.21 5.27 22.60
N ARG A 183 -23.52 3.99 22.50
CA ARG A 183 -22.52 2.90 22.46
C ARG A 183 -21.53 3.09 21.32
N PHE A 184 -22.02 3.44 20.13
CA PHE A 184 -21.17 3.66 18.98
C PHE A 184 -20.23 4.87 19.16
N PHE A 185 -20.73 5.97 19.70
CA PHE A 185 -19.91 7.16 19.96
C PHE A 185 -18.91 6.94 21.09
N ASP A 186 -19.30 6.25 22.14
CA ASP A 186 -18.43 5.93 23.29
C ASP A 186 -17.20 5.10 22.85
N VAL A 187 -17.38 4.09 21.98
CA VAL A 187 -16.25 3.28 21.48
C VAL A 187 -15.31 4.04 20.55
N LEU A 188 -15.79 5.10 19.93
CA LEU A 188 -14.99 6.01 19.08
C LEU A 188 -14.37 7.18 19.87
N GLY A 189 -14.73 7.34 21.17
CA GLY A 189 -14.29 8.46 21.98
C GLY A 189 -14.90 9.81 21.52
N ILE A 190 -16.06 9.78 20.87
CA ILE A 190 -16.75 10.97 20.34
C ILE A 190 -17.76 11.47 21.37
N VAL A 191 -17.68 12.76 21.72
CA VAL A 191 -18.70 13.44 22.49
C VAL A 191 -19.77 13.96 21.54
N PRO A 192 -21.06 13.57 21.68
CA PRO A 192 -22.12 13.88 20.70
C PRO A 192 -22.32 15.39 20.43
N GLU A 193 -22.00 16.24 21.39
CA GLU A 193 -22.11 17.70 21.28
C GLU A 193 -21.15 18.34 20.27
N ARG A 194 -20.21 17.54 19.72
CA ARG A 194 -19.24 17.97 18.68
C ARG A 194 -19.57 17.46 17.29
N LEU A 195 -20.74 16.83 17.10
CA LEU A 195 -21.20 16.42 15.78
C LEU A 195 -21.82 17.61 15.06
N VAL A 196 -21.26 17.96 13.91
CA VAL A 196 -21.79 18.98 13.00
C VAL A 196 -22.76 18.32 12.02
#